data_b075e1ab2ffd7ae71f2cf18caf9258d6
#
_entry.id   b075e1ab2ffd7ae71f2cf18caf9258d6
#
_cell.length_a   1.000
_cell.length_b   1.000
_cell.length_c   1.000
_cell.angle_alpha   90.00
_cell.angle_beta   90.00
_cell.angle_gamma   90.00
#
_symmetry.space_group_name_H-M   'P 1'
#
loop_
_entity.id
_entity.type
_entity.pdbx_description
1 polymer ?
#
loop_
_entity_poly.entity_id
_entity_poly.type
_entity_poly.pdbx_seq_one_letter_code
_entity_poly.pdbx_strand_id
1 'polypeptide(L)'
;VWVEVPTTIYDNTTYNNNGANKPSNSEDYTNIEACLKSYTKDYSDSNYSDTNSKFTEQYQAMLKSVYTNGGFWIGRYEAGLEEGKDPRTSYVAISASDKAVIKPNMYPYNYVTRDEAQTLAQKMDYGDCKGSLIFGIQWDLVLKYIETKNPAQKSNLLTNSTSIGNYYNSKFTLNRGKFAQYNALSKWYNFNSDEKSNLVEKSQKKEQSSYENGILLTTGATEATNLQNIYDIAGNVWEWTLEFYDTSNPCVRRGGRYSIRGSSGPAKERGNNITSDCNDYIGFRVG
;
A
#
# COMPACT_ATOMS: atom_id res chain seq x y z
N VAL A 1 -0.78 12.03 2.35
CA VAL A 1 -0.22 12.19 3.72
C VAL A 1 1.28 12.36 3.60
N TRP A 2 1.85 13.29 4.35
CA TRP A 2 3.30 13.42 4.45
C TRP A 2 3.86 12.39 5.44
N VAL A 3 4.78 11.59 4.98
CA VAL A 3 5.53 10.62 5.80
C VAL A 3 6.88 11.26 6.13
N GLU A 4 7.02 11.70 7.37
CA GLU A 4 8.24 12.31 7.89
C GLU A 4 9.31 11.25 8.12
N VAL A 5 10.53 11.52 7.65
CA VAL A 5 11.72 10.71 7.91
C VAL A 5 12.71 11.59 8.71
N PRO A 6 13.04 11.20 9.98
CA PRO A 6 13.89 12.03 10.81
C PRO A 6 15.28 12.21 10.21
N THR A 7 15.77 13.44 10.10
CA THR A 7 17.11 13.73 9.59
C THR A 7 18.23 13.18 10.47
N THR A 8 17.94 12.92 11.73
CA THR A 8 18.87 12.35 12.72
C THR A 8 19.28 10.90 12.43
N ILE A 9 18.55 10.19 11.54
CA ILE A 9 18.91 8.83 11.14
C ILE A 9 20.14 8.78 10.22
N TYR A 10 20.45 9.89 9.55
CA TYR A 10 21.65 10.02 8.72
C TYR A 10 22.82 10.30 9.63
N ASP A 11 23.51 9.25 10.04
CA ASP A 11 24.61 9.32 11.00
C ASP A 11 25.69 10.30 10.56
N ASN A 12 26.11 11.13 11.48
CA ASN A 12 27.18 12.10 11.29
C ASN A 12 28.54 11.48 10.93
N THR A 13 28.72 10.18 11.13
CA THR A 13 29.95 9.47 10.78
C THR A 13 29.97 8.95 9.36
N THR A 14 28.81 8.65 8.79
CA THR A 14 28.67 8.03 7.46
C THR A 14 28.18 9.02 6.41
N TYR A 15 27.24 9.89 6.79
CA TYR A 15 26.66 10.88 5.89
C TYR A 15 26.26 12.13 6.67
N ASN A 16 26.98 13.22 6.43
CA ASN A 16 26.77 14.47 7.16
C ASN A 16 25.61 15.27 6.58
N ASN A 17 24.51 15.39 7.33
CA ASN A 17 23.30 16.09 6.92
C ASN A 17 23.42 17.64 6.99
N ASN A 18 24.62 18.23 7.01
CA ASN A 18 24.81 19.69 7.08
C ASN A 18 24.51 20.43 5.76
N GLY A 19 23.73 19.84 4.86
CA GLY A 19 23.35 20.45 3.60
C GLY A 19 24.47 20.57 2.55
N ALA A 20 25.72 20.26 2.93
CA ALA A 20 26.89 20.31 2.05
C ALA A 20 27.01 19.05 1.16
N ASN A 21 26.55 17.90 1.64
CA ASN A 21 26.66 16.62 0.96
C ASN A 21 25.28 16.19 0.41
N LYS A 22 24.85 16.81 -0.66
CA LYS A 22 23.73 16.29 -1.43
C LYS A 22 24.19 15.02 -2.15
N PRO A 23 23.35 13.95 -2.22
CA PRO A 23 23.72 12.74 -2.94
C PRO A 23 24.07 13.06 -4.39
N SER A 24 25.30 12.73 -4.78
CA SER A 24 25.86 13.06 -6.09
C SER A 24 26.53 11.88 -6.78
N ASN A 25 26.75 10.78 -6.08
CA ASN A 25 27.40 9.58 -6.59
C ASN A 25 26.78 8.30 -5.99
N SER A 26 27.18 7.14 -6.47
CA SER A 26 26.64 5.84 -6.05
C SER A 26 26.89 5.53 -4.57
N GLU A 27 28.00 6.00 -4.01
CA GLU A 27 28.33 5.79 -2.60
C GLU A 27 27.36 6.55 -1.69
N ASP A 28 27.02 7.79 -2.05
CA ASP A 28 26.03 8.60 -1.30
C ASP A 28 24.67 7.90 -1.25
N TYR A 29 24.20 7.35 -2.37
CA TYR A 29 22.94 6.61 -2.41
C TYR A 29 22.98 5.34 -1.56
N THR A 30 24.09 4.59 -1.60
CA THR A 30 24.30 3.41 -0.77
C THR A 30 24.26 3.76 0.72
N ASN A 31 24.89 4.85 1.12
CA ASN A 31 24.91 5.31 2.49
C ASN A 31 23.52 5.77 2.98
N ILE A 32 22.78 6.51 2.16
CA ILE A 32 21.39 6.90 2.47
C ILE A 32 20.52 5.65 2.64
N GLU A 33 20.57 4.73 1.70
CA GLU A 33 19.82 3.48 1.76
C GLU A 33 20.15 2.69 3.03
N ALA A 34 21.42 2.57 3.39
CA ALA A 34 21.84 1.88 4.61
C ALA A 34 21.27 2.52 5.88
N CYS A 35 21.23 3.85 5.96
CA CYS A 35 20.60 4.58 7.07
C CYS A 35 19.09 4.30 7.14
N LEU A 36 18.39 4.36 6.01
CA LEU A 36 16.95 4.08 5.94
C LEU A 36 16.64 2.62 6.34
N LYS A 37 17.41 1.65 5.84
CA LYS A 37 17.28 0.22 6.19
C LYS A 37 17.56 -0.03 7.67
N SER A 38 18.55 0.62 8.24
CA SER A 38 18.83 0.55 9.68
C SER A 38 17.67 1.09 10.52
N TYR A 39 17.08 2.22 10.09
CA TYR A 39 15.93 2.83 10.76
C TYR A 39 14.66 1.97 10.68
N THR A 40 14.46 1.27 9.57
CA THR A 40 13.28 0.43 9.31
C THR A 40 13.52 -1.07 9.52
N LYS A 41 14.61 -1.46 10.18
CA LYS A 41 15.08 -2.86 10.29
C LYS A 41 14.04 -3.89 10.73
N ASP A 42 13.05 -3.47 11.54
CA ASP A 42 11.99 -4.37 12.01
C ASP A 42 10.97 -4.72 10.90
N TYR A 43 10.94 -3.94 9.83
CA TYR A 43 10.05 -4.09 8.68
C TYR A 43 10.74 -4.60 7.43
N SER A 44 12.07 -4.51 7.37
CA SER A 44 12.86 -4.96 6.21
C SER A 44 12.95 -6.49 6.11
N ASP A 45 13.21 -6.99 4.90
CA ASP A 45 13.45 -8.39 4.62
C ASP A 45 14.58 -8.52 3.59
N SER A 46 15.65 -9.19 3.96
CA SER A 46 16.86 -9.33 3.13
C SER A 46 16.69 -10.22 1.90
N ASN A 47 15.58 -10.96 1.79
CA ASN A 47 15.27 -11.75 0.62
C ASN A 47 14.74 -10.88 -0.55
N TYR A 48 14.43 -9.62 -0.28
CA TYR A 48 13.89 -8.69 -1.25
C TYR A 48 14.87 -7.54 -1.49
N SER A 49 14.91 -7.07 -2.74
CA SER A 49 15.66 -5.88 -3.13
C SER A 49 14.69 -4.72 -3.34
N ASP A 50 15.08 -3.51 -2.94
CA ASP A 50 14.22 -2.32 -3.07
C ASP A 50 13.96 -1.94 -4.52
N THR A 51 14.83 -2.37 -5.44
CA THR A 51 14.68 -2.12 -6.87
C THR A 51 15.41 -3.18 -7.70
N ASN A 52 15.10 -3.21 -8.99
CA ASN A 52 15.87 -3.90 -10.02
C ASN A 52 16.46 -2.90 -11.01
N SER A 53 17.20 -3.38 -12.01
CA SER A 53 17.85 -2.52 -13.01
C SER A 53 16.88 -1.62 -13.79
N LYS A 54 15.62 -2.02 -13.96
CA LYS A 54 14.58 -1.24 -14.64
C LYS A 54 14.24 0.08 -13.95
N PHE A 55 14.37 0.14 -12.60
CA PHE A 55 13.91 1.26 -11.78
C PHE A 55 15.05 1.94 -11.01
N THR A 56 16.32 1.66 -11.31
CA THR A 56 17.48 2.18 -10.57
C THR A 56 17.50 3.72 -10.52
N GLU A 57 17.27 4.39 -11.63
CA GLU A 57 17.28 5.87 -11.66
C GLU A 57 16.14 6.46 -10.83
N GLN A 58 14.95 5.87 -10.91
CA GLN A 58 13.79 6.30 -10.11
C GLN A 58 14.03 6.05 -8.61
N TYR A 59 14.65 4.93 -8.27
CA TYR A 59 15.03 4.62 -6.90
C TYR A 59 16.01 5.63 -6.32
N GLN A 60 17.07 5.96 -7.07
CA GLN A 60 18.03 6.99 -6.66
C GLN A 60 17.39 8.37 -6.54
N ALA A 61 16.50 8.73 -7.47
CA ALA A 61 15.73 9.98 -7.39
C ALA A 61 14.85 10.02 -6.12
N MET A 62 14.21 8.90 -5.78
CA MET A 62 13.42 8.77 -4.55
C MET A 62 14.32 8.91 -3.31
N LEU A 63 15.44 8.20 -3.22
CA LEU A 63 16.38 8.32 -2.09
C LEU A 63 16.85 9.77 -1.89
N LYS A 64 17.21 10.45 -3.00
CA LYS A 64 17.59 11.87 -2.98
C LYS A 64 16.45 12.75 -2.48
N SER A 65 15.23 12.51 -2.95
CA SER A 65 14.05 13.27 -2.55
C SER A 65 13.76 13.11 -1.06
N VAL A 66 13.75 11.88 -0.56
CA VAL A 66 13.53 11.58 0.86
C VAL A 66 14.58 12.24 1.74
N TYR A 67 15.84 12.13 1.34
CA TYR A 67 16.96 12.77 2.06
C TYR A 67 16.85 14.30 2.09
N THR A 68 16.61 14.91 0.91
CA THR A 68 16.60 16.37 0.77
C THR A 68 15.42 17.02 1.46
N ASN A 69 14.23 16.37 1.40
CA ASN A 69 12.99 16.93 1.88
C ASN A 69 12.62 16.45 3.30
N GLY A 70 13.32 15.48 3.86
CA GLY A 70 13.00 14.90 5.16
C GLY A 70 11.74 14.03 5.17
N GLY A 71 11.37 13.46 4.02
CA GLY A 71 10.20 12.61 3.88
C GLY A 71 9.67 12.54 2.45
N PHE A 72 8.45 12.03 2.32
CA PHE A 72 7.75 11.90 1.04
C PHE A 72 6.22 11.91 1.23
N TRP A 73 5.50 12.14 0.15
CA TRP A 73 4.05 12.03 0.14
C TRP A 73 3.61 10.60 -0.14
N ILE A 74 2.50 10.17 0.48
CA ILE A 74 1.81 8.92 0.18
C ILE A 74 0.31 9.16 0.05
N GLY A 75 -0.34 8.43 -0.82
CA GLY A 75 -1.79 8.44 -0.97
C GLY A 75 -2.48 8.08 0.34
N ARG A 76 -3.44 8.91 0.77
CA ARG A 76 -4.27 8.64 1.95
C ARG A 76 -5.05 7.34 1.81
N TYR A 77 -5.46 7.02 0.60
CA TYR A 77 -6.26 5.85 0.24
C TYR A 77 -5.51 5.00 -0.78
N GLU A 78 -5.88 3.73 -0.88
CA GLU A 78 -5.55 2.91 -2.05
C GLU A 78 -6.03 3.61 -3.33
N ALA A 79 -5.40 3.32 -4.45
CA ALA A 79 -5.88 3.82 -5.74
C ALA A 79 -7.24 3.21 -6.08
N GLY A 80 -8.17 4.06 -6.45
CA GLY A 80 -9.52 3.71 -6.84
C GLY A 80 -9.83 4.05 -8.29
N LEU A 81 -10.92 3.49 -8.79
CA LEU A 81 -11.51 3.86 -10.07
C LEU A 81 -12.11 5.28 -9.99
N GLU A 82 -12.17 5.97 -11.11
CA GLU A 82 -12.87 7.26 -11.20
C GLU A 82 -14.35 7.11 -10.83
N GLU A 83 -14.92 8.16 -10.30
CA GLU A 83 -16.34 8.21 -9.95
C GLU A 83 -17.24 7.90 -11.16
N GLY A 84 -18.26 7.07 -10.94
CA GLY A 84 -19.16 6.63 -11.99
C GLY A 84 -18.67 5.46 -12.85
N LYS A 85 -17.46 4.96 -12.60
CA LYS A 85 -16.98 3.73 -13.24
C LYS A 85 -17.53 2.51 -12.52
N ASP A 86 -17.82 1.46 -13.30
CA ASP A 86 -18.20 0.16 -12.75
C ASP A 86 -16.98 -0.56 -12.12
N PRO A 87 -17.21 -1.38 -11.07
CA PRO A 87 -16.14 -2.15 -10.47
C PRO A 87 -15.53 -3.15 -11.47
N ARG A 88 -14.23 -3.35 -11.39
CA ARG A 88 -13.54 -4.34 -12.22
C ARG A 88 -13.83 -5.74 -11.69
N THR A 89 -14.33 -6.61 -12.54
CA THR A 89 -14.67 -8.01 -12.21
C THR A 89 -13.78 -9.03 -12.92
N SER A 90 -12.93 -8.57 -13.82
CA SER A 90 -11.92 -9.34 -14.54
C SER A 90 -10.80 -8.43 -15.04
N TYR A 91 -9.73 -9.05 -15.50
CA TYR A 91 -8.66 -8.29 -16.15
C TYR A 91 -9.14 -7.71 -17.50
N VAL A 92 -8.91 -6.42 -17.64
CA VAL A 92 -9.00 -5.70 -18.90
C VAL A 92 -7.78 -4.78 -18.94
N ALA A 93 -6.97 -4.87 -20.00
CA ALA A 93 -5.80 -4.03 -20.16
C ALA A 93 -6.18 -2.54 -20.07
N ILE A 94 -5.34 -1.74 -19.45
CA ILE A 94 -5.59 -0.30 -19.35
C ILE A 94 -5.44 0.38 -20.71
N SER A 95 -6.24 1.41 -20.94
CA SER A 95 -6.18 2.29 -22.09
C SER A 95 -5.45 3.60 -21.77
N ALA A 96 -5.15 4.39 -22.80
CA ALA A 96 -4.55 5.71 -22.62
C ALA A 96 -5.45 6.67 -21.82
N SER A 97 -6.77 6.51 -21.89
CA SER A 97 -7.75 7.34 -21.19
C SER A 97 -8.01 6.91 -19.75
N ASP A 98 -7.58 5.72 -19.34
CA ASP A 98 -7.81 5.25 -17.98
C ASP A 98 -6.96 6.02 -16.97
N LYS A 99 -7.61 6.36 -15.86
CA LYS A 99 -7.03 7.08 -14.73
C LYS A 99 -7.38 6.36 -13.43
N ALA A 100 -6.53 6.52 -12.46
CA ALA A 100 -6.83 6.17 -11.08
C ALA A 100 -7.01 7.43 -10.23
N VAL A 101 -7.70 7.33 -9.11
CA VAL A 101 -7.93 8.44 -8.18
C VAL A 101 -7.59 8.04 -6.75
N ILE A 102 -7.16 9.00 -5.94
CA ILE A 102 -6.89 8.82 -4.51
C ILE A 102 -8.00 9.52 -3.73
N LYS A 103 -9.16 8.87 -3.65
CA LYS A 103 -10.37 9.38 -3.00
C LYS A 103 -11.01 8.31 -2.12
N PRO A 104 -11.77 8.68 -1.08
CA PRO A 104 -12.56 7.74 -0.30
C PRO A 104 -13.75 7.21 -1.13
N ASN A 105 -14.24 6.05 -0.74
CA ASN A 105 -15.45 5.43 -1.29
C ASN A 105 -15.39 5.07 -2.79
N MET A 106 -14.20 4.92 -3.34
CA MET A 106 -14.02 4.44 -4.71
C MET A 106 -13.88 2.93 -4.73
N TYR A 107 -14.29 2.29 -5.81
CA TYR A 107 -13.94 0.89 -6.02
C TYR A 107 -12.42 0.76 -6.14
N PRO A 108 -11.76 -0.15 -5.41
CA PRO A 108 -10.31 -0.34 -5.55
C PRO A 108 -9.94 -0.62 -7.00
N TYR A 109 -8.85 -0.05 -7.47
CA TYR A 109 -8.33 -0.31 -8.82
C TYR A 109 -7.61 -1.66 -8.82
N ASN A 110 -8.38 -2.74 -8.83
CA ASN A 110 -7.91 -4.12 -8.86
C ASN A 110 -7.80 -4.67 -10.30
N TYR A 111 -7.47 -5.96 -10.46
CA TYR A 111 -7.22 -6.59 -11.76
C TYR A 111 -6.25 -5.77 -12.64
N VAL A 112 -5.17 -5.31 -12.05
CA VAL A 112 -4.13 -4.48 -12.68
C VAL A 112 -2.77 -5.12 -12.46
N THR A 113 -1.96 -5.21 -13.52
CA THR A 113 -0.57 -5.65 -13.41
C THR A 113 0.28 -4.56 -12.75
N ARG A 114 1.46 -4.91 -12.23
CA ARG A 114 2.37 -3.90 -11.64
C ARG A 114 2.76 -2.80 -12.63
N ASP A 115 3.05 -3.16 -13.87
CA ASP A 115 3.48 -2.21 -14.90
C ASP A 115 2.34 -1.26 -15.31
N GLU A 116 1.09 -1.77 -15.36
CA GLU A 116 -0.09 -0.92 -15.58
C GLU A 116 -0.35 0.00 -14.37
N ALA A 117 -0.20 -0.53 -13.15
CA ALA A 117 -0.34 0.27 -11.93
C ALA A 117 0.69 1.41 -11.87
N GLN A 118 1.95 1.15 -12.26
CA GLN A 118 2.98 2.17 -12.40
C GLN A 118 2.62 3.21 -13.47
N THR A 119 2.11 2.77 -14.61
CA THR A 119 1.65 3.67 -15.67
C THR A 119 0.51 4.58 -15.20
N LEU A 120 -0.46 4.03 -14.46
CA LEU A 120 -1.56 4.80 -13.88
C LEU A 120 -1.07 5.78 -12.81
N ALA A 121 -0.15 5.35 -11.94
CA ALA A 121 0.46 6.20 -10.93
C ALA A 121 1.19 7.39 -11.57
N GLN A 122 1.97 7.16 -12.61
CA GLN A 122 2.72 8.19 -13.35
C GLN A 122 1.84 9.19 -14.10
N LYS A 123 0.59 8.85 -14.40
CA LYS A 123 -0.38 9.79 -14.96
C LYS A 123 -0.92 10.77 -13.93
N MET A 124 -0.71 10.53 -12.65
CA MET A 124 -1.12 11.45 -11.58
C MET A 124 -0.11 12.58 -11.48
N ASP A 125 -0.51 13.76 -11.94
CA ASP A 125 0.29 14.98 -11.92
C ASP A 125 -0.24 15.91 -10.82
N TYR A 126 0.65 16.25 -9.92
CA TYR A 126 0.39 17.16 -8.80
C TYR A 126 1.28 18.42 -8.89
N GLY A 127 1.52 18.89 -10.09
CA GLY A 127 2.42 20.01 -10.37
C GLY A 127 3.89 19.61 -10.33
N ASP A 128 4.62 20.02 -9.31
CA ASP A 128 6.04 19.68 -9.15
C ASP A 128 6.28 18.23 -8.67
N CYS A 129 5.21 17.53 -8.29
CA CYS A 129 5.27 16.14 -7.83
C CYS A 129 4.67 15.20 -8.87
N LYS A 130 5.36 14.14 -9.20
CA LYS A 130 4.88 13.06 -10.07
C LYS A 130 4.56 11.84 -9.25
N GLY A 131 3.40 11.26 -9.48
CA GLY A 131 3.00 10.01 -8.84
C GLY A 131 3.85 8.81 -9.33
N SER A 132 4.07 7.87 -8.44
CA SER A 132 4.72 6.58 -8.72
C SER A 132 4.17 5.52 -7.78
N LEU A 133 4.33 4.24 -8.13
CA LEU A 133 4.30 3.21 -7.10
C LEU A 133 5.45 3.44 -6.12
N ILE A 134 5.23 3.12 -4.87
CA ILE A 134 6.28 3.24 -3.85
C ILE A 134 7.25 2.06 -3.91
N PHE A 135 8.47 2.31 -3.46
CA PHE A 135 9.49 1.28 -3.28
C PHE A 135 9.31 0.53 -1.95
N GLY A 136 9.94 -0.62 -1.79
CA GLY A 136 9.88 -1.41 -0.56
C GLY A 136 10.31 -0.62 0.67
N ILE A 137 11.41 0.12 0.57
CA ILE A 137 11.89 1.00 1.65
C ILE A 137 10.89 2.11 2.02
N GLN A 138 10.14 2.66 1.05
CA GLN A 138 9.11 3.64 1.35
C GLN A 138 7.94 3.00 2.11
N TRP A 139 7.53 1.77 1.74
CA TRP A 139 6.55 1.03 2.52
C TRP A 139 7.00 0.83 3.97
N ASP A 140 8.24 0.38 4.16
CA ASP A 140 8.81 0.16 5.49
C ASP A 140 8.89 1.47 6.30
N LEU A 141 9.21 2.60 5.64
CA LEU A 141 9.18 3.95 6.23
C LEU A 141 7.76 4.38 6.65
N VAL A 142 6.73 4.05 5.86
CA VAL A 142 5.33 4.30 6.24
C VAL A 142 4.98 3.55 7.52
N LEU A 143 5.32 2.27 7.61
CA LEU A 143 5.05 1.47 8.81
C LEU A 143 5.82 2.02 10.01
N LYS A 144 7.08 2.42 9.82
CA LYS A 144 7.90 3.04 10.87
C LYS A 144 7.35 4.39 11.31
N TYR A 145 6.84 5.20 10.40
CA TYR A 145 6.16 6.47 10.71
C TYR A 145 4.90 6.21 11.58
N ILE A 146 4.08 5.24 11.23
CA ILE A 146 2.89 4.86 12.01
C ILE A 146 3.30 4.39 13.42
N GLU A 147 4.32 3.52 13.52
CA GLU A 147 4.87 3.08 14.81
C GLU A 147 5.38 4.26 15.63
N THR A 148 6.11 5.19 15.02
CA THR A 148 6.69 6.34 15.72
C THR A 148 5.61 7.27 16.28
N LYS A 149 4.53 7.49 15.51
CA LYS A 149 3.39 8.32 15.97
C LYS A 149 2.51 7.58 16.97
N ASN A 150 2.44 6.25 16.92
CA ASN A 150 1.70 5.40 17.86
C ASN A 150 2.41 4.06 18.08
N PRO A 151 3.32 3.96 19.07
CA PRO A 151 4.11 2.75 19.36
C PRO A 151 3.28 1.50 19.67
N ALA A 152 2.04 1.66 20.13
CA ALA A 152 1.14 0.53 20.38
C ALA A 152 0.76 -0.23 19.11
N GLN A 153 0.90 0.38 17.93
CA GLN A 153 0.63 -0.26 16.64
C GLN A 153 1.74 -1.22 16.20
N LYS A 154 2.92 -1.18 16.78
CA LYS A 154 4.06 -2.01 16.32
C LYS A 154 3.71 -3.49 16.16
N SER A 155 3.12 -4.12 17.16
CA SER A 155 2.72 -5.53 17.09
C SER A 155 1.69 -5.78 16.00
N ASN A 156 0.71 -4.89 15.85
CA ASN A 156 -0.30 -4.99 14.80
C ASN A 156 0.31 -4.93 13.40
N LEU A 157 1.26 -4.03 13.18
CA LEU A 157 1.94 -3.88 11.89
C LEU A 157 2.84 -5.08 11.54
N LEU A 158 3.49 -5.67 12.56
CA LEU A 158 4.48 -6.73 12.38
C LEU A 158 3.89 -8.14 12.34
N THR A 159 2.87 -8.43 13.13
CA THR A 159 2.47 -9.82 13.41
C THR A 159 1.03 -10.14 13.11
N ASN A 160 0.10 -9.24 13.42
CA ASN A 160 -1.32 -9.50 13.23
C ASN A 160 -2.11 -8.21 13.04
N SER A 161 -2.40 -7.88 11.80
CA SER A 161 -3.10 -6.66 11.43
C SER A 161 -4.64 -6.78 11.45
N THR A 162 -5.21 -7.84 12.00
CA THR A 162 -6.67 -8.08 12.01
C THR A 162 -7.46 -6.90 12.57
N SER A 163 -6.94 -6.20 13.57
CA SER A 163 -7.62 -5.08 14.24
C SER A 163 -7.49 -3.74 13.51
N ILE A 164 -6.56 -3.62 12.59
CA ILE A 164 -6.20 -2.37 11.90
C ILE A 164 -6.42 -2.41 10.40
N GLY A 165 -6.89 -3.53 9.86
CA GLY A 165 -7.05 -3.74 8.43
C GLY A 165 -8.29 -4.54 8.07
N ASN A 166 -8.64 -4.53 6.80
CA ASN A 166 -9.74 -5.32 6.27
C ASN A 166 -9.26 -6.72 5.86
N TYR A 167 -9.49 -7.69 6.74
CA TYR A 167 -9.23 -9.13 6.56
C TYR A 167 -10.50 -9.92 6.76
N TYR A 168 -10.57 -11.19 6.31
CA TYR A 168 -11.82 -11.93 6.51
C TYR A 168 -12.18 -12.11 8.00
N ASN A 169 -11.20 -12.13 8.89
CA ASN A 169 -11.39 -12.27 10.33
C ASN A 169 -11.37 -10.93 11.10
N SER A 170 -11.38 -9.80 10.41
CA SER A 170 -11.47 -8.48 11.05
C SER A 170 -12.86 -8.20 11.59
N LYS A 171 -12.93 -7.43 12.67
CA LYS A 171 -14.18 -7.01 13.33
C LYS A 171 -14.17 -5.50 13.46
N PHE A 172 -14.99 -4.82 12.69
CA PHE A 172 -15.12 -3.36 12.78
C PHE A 172 -16.48 -2.88 12.24
N THR A 173 -16.82 -1.65 12.55
CA THR A 173 -18.04 -1.02 12.06
C THR A 173 -17.85 -0.48 10.64
N LEU A 174 -18.76 -0.85 9.77
CA LEU A 174 -18.87 -0.35 8.40
C LEU A 174 -20.02 0.65 8.34
N ASN A 175 -19.76 1.90 8.14
CA ASN A 175 -20.76 2.97 8.19
C ASN A 175 -20.81 3.83 6.94
N ARG A 176 -19.93 3.62 5.96
CA ARG A 176 -19.87 4.35 4.70
C ARG A 176 -19.33 3.50 3.55
N GLY A 177 -19.52 3.97 2.33
CA GLY A 177 -19.03 3.32 1.11
C GLY A 177 -19.85 2.09 0.72
N LYS A 178 -19.19 1.12 0.10
CA LYS A 178 -19.78 -0.13 -0.41
C LYS A 178 -18.90 -1.32 -0.09
N PHE A 179 -19.48 -2.50 -0.16
CA PHE A 179 -18.76 -3.76 -0.01
C PHE A 179 -19.20 -4.81 -1.02
N ALA A 180 -18.30 -5.74 -1.36
CA ALA A 180 -18.60 -6.93 -2.14
C ALA A 180 -18.04 -8.17 -1.45
N GLN A 181 -18.74 -9.31 -1.58
CA GLN A 181 -18.26 -10.59 -1.07
C GLN A 181 -17.15 -11.17 -1.96
N TYR A 182 -16.29 -11.98 -1.36
CA TYR A 182 -15.36 -12.80 -2.10
C TYR A 182 -16.07 -13.58 -3.22
N ASN A 183 -15.49 -13.61 -4.42
CA ASN A 183 -16.06 -14.21 -5.64
C ASN A 183 -17.40 -13.63 -6.14
N ALA A 184 -17.93 -12.57 -5.54
CA ALA A 184 -19.15 -11.91 -5.98
C ALA A 184 -18.93 -10.42 -6.29
N LEU A 185 -17.81 -10.07 -6.91
CA LEU A 185 -17.39 -8.69 -7.17
C LEU A 185 -18.26 -7.92 -8.18
N SER A 186 -19.20 -8.59 -8.85
CA SER A 186 -20.24 -7.94 -9.67
C SER A 186 -21.39 -7.37 -8.84
N LYS A 187 -21.45 -7.67 -7.54
CA LYS A 187 -22.52 -7.25 -6.63
C LYS A 187 -21.95 -6.45 -5.48
N TRP A 188 -22.04 -5.12 -5.58
CA TRP A 188 -21.65 -4.19 -4.53
C TRP A 188 -22.87 -3.68 -3.78
N TYR A 189 -22.81 -3.75 -2.47
CA TYR A 189 -23.88 -3.36 -1.56
C TYR A 189 -23.51 -2.10 -0.82
N ASN A 190 -24.46 -1.20 -0.62
CA ASN A 190 -24.31 -0.08 0.29
C ASN A 190 -24.39 -0.56 1.75
N PHE A 191 -23.64 0.07 2.64
CA PHE A 191 -23.84 -0.15 4.06
C PHE A 191 -25.23 0.31 4.46
N ASN A 192 -25.90 -0.44 5.34
CA ASN A 192 -27.27 -0.18 5.77
C ASN A 192 -28.34 -0.41 4.69
N SER A 193 -28.04 -1.04 3.56
CA SER A 193 -29.07 -1.47 2.63
C SER A 193 -29.84 -2.68 3.19
N ASP A 194 -31.10 -2.82 2.82
CA ASP A 194 -31.91 -4.00 3.20
C ASP A 194 -31.50 -5.25 2.40
N GLU A 195 -30.81 -5.08 1.29
CA GLU A 195 -30.17 -6.14 0.49
C GLU A 195 -28.87 -6.60 1.12
N LYS A 196 -28.96 -7.32 2.23
CA LYS A 196 -27.75 -7.74 2.94
C LYS A 196 -27.23 -9.08 2.44
N SER A 197 -25.92 -9.17 2.37
CA SER A 197 -25.27 -10.45 2.60
C SER A 197 -25.37 -10.79 4.10
N ASN A 198 -25.57 -12.06 4.42
CA ASN A 198 -25.59 -12.57 5.80
C ASN A 198 -24.29 -12.33 6.58
N LEU A 199 -23.31 -11.69 5.96
CA LEU A 199 -21.95 -11.50 6.46
C LEU A 199 -21.69 -10.11 7.05
N VAL A 200 -22.57 -9.15 6.77
CA VAL A 200 -22.47 -7.79 7.30
C VAL A 200 -23.82 -7.41 7.90
N GLU A 201 -23.99 -7.61 9.19
CA GLU A 201 -25.17 -7.17 9.89
C GLU A 201 -25.18 -5.64 10.08
N LYS A 202 -26.35 -5.03 10.24
CA LYS A 202 -26.54 -3.58 10.46
C LYS A 202 -25.75 -3.02 11.66
N SER A 203 -25.48 -3.86 12.65
CA SER A 203 -24.72 -3.52 13.86
C SER A 203 -23.26 -3.88 13.82
N GLN A 204 -22.81 -4.59 12.79
CA GLN A 204 -21.47 -4.63 12.29
C GLN A 204 -20.40 -5.32 13.08
N LYS A 205 -20.62 -6.51 13.49
CA LYS A 205 -19.51 -7.38 13.87
C LYS A 205 -19.36 -8.44 12.80
N LYS A 206 -18.35 -8.26 11.93
CA LYS A 206 -17.92 -9.28 11.03
C LYS A 206 -17.22 -10.38 11.83
N GLU A 207 -17.88 -11.50 12.06
CA GLU A 207 -17.25 -12.71 12.58
C GLU A 207 -17.21 -13.74 11.46
N GLN A 208 -16.01 -14.09 11.01
CA GLN A 208 -15.87 -14.99 9.88
C GLN A 208 -14.84 -16.08 10.17
N SER A 209 -15.10 -17.25 9.65
CA SER A 209 -14.28 -18.44 9.88
C SER A 209 -13.47 -18.87 8.65
N SER A 210 -13.74 -18.34 7.45
CA SER A 210 -13.07 -18.73 6.22
C SER A 210 -12.89 -17.56 5.25
N TYR A 211 -11.95 -17.70 4.32
CA TYR A 211 -11.68 -16.70 3.28
C TYR A 211 -12.87 -16.47 2.34
N GLU A 212 -13.76 -17.45 2.16
CA GLU A 212 -14.97 -17.36 1.35
C GLU A 212 -15.96 -16.31 1.86
N ASN A 213 -15.81 -15.93 3.11
CA ASN A 213 -16.59 -14.90 3.77
C ASN A 213 -15.93 -13.51 3.72
N GLY A 214 -14.74 -13.40 3.13
CA GLY A 214 -14.06 -12.13 3.00
C GLY A 214 -14.88 -11.12 2.21
N ILE A 215 -14.85 -9.85 2.63
CA ILE A 215 -15.48 -8.76 1.90
C ILE A 215 -14.45 -7.75 1.44
N LEU A 216 -14.51 -7.37 0.17
CA LEU A 216 -13.75 -6.24 -0.37
C LEU A 216 -14.52 -4.96 -0.07
N LEU A 217 -13.82 -3.92 0.39
CA LEU A 217 -14.40 -2.62 0.70
C LEU A 217 -14.01 -1.59 -0.35
N THR A 218 -14.86 -0.57 -0.53
CA THR A 218 -14.43 0.67 -1.18
C THR A 218 -13.34 1.35 -0.34
N THR A 219 -12.47 2.12 -0.98
CA THR A 219 -11.32 2.78 -0.35
C THR A 219 -11.75 3.63 0.85
N GLY A 220 -11.08 3.49 1.97
CA GLY A 220 -11.35 4.26 3.18
C GLY A 220 -12.77 4.08 3.75
N ALA A 221 -13.36 2.92 3.61
CA ALA A 221 -14.75 2.66 4.02
C ALA A 221 -14.97 2.66 5.54
N THR A 222 -13.93 2.54 6.34
CA THR A 222 -14.03 2.49 7.81
C THR A 222 -12.90 3.25 8.48
N GLU A 223 -13.20 3.86 9.64
CA GLU A 223 -12.16 4.49 10.47
C GLU A 223 -11.27 3.45 11.18
N ALA A 224 -11.69 2.19 11.26
CA ALA A 224 -10.87 1.14 11.86
C ALA A 224 -9.56 0.89 11.12
N THR A 225 -9.50 1.20 9.81
CA THR A 225 -8.29 1.07 8.99
C THR A 225 -7.48 2.37 8.89
N ASN A 226 -7.89 3.43 9.60
CA ASN A 226 -7.22 4.73 9.59
C ASN A 226 -6.02 4.74 10.55
N LEU A 227 -4.82 4.73 10.01
CA LEU A 227 -3.58 4.88 10.77
C LEU A 227 -2.86 6.16 10.33
N GLN A 228 -2.88 7.19 11.17
CA GLN A 228 -2.25 8.48 10.87
C GLN A 228 -2.72 9.11 9.54
N ASN A 229 -4.03 9.05 9.26
CA ASN A 229 -4.65 9.47 8.01
C ASN A 229 -4.26 8.64 6.77
N ILE A 230 -3.66 7.48 6.95
CA ILE A 230 -3.42 6.48 5.90
C ILE A 230 -4.43 5.36 6.14
N TYR A 231 -5.33 5.16 5.18
CA TYR A 231 -6.36 4.11 5.25
C TYR A 231 -5.88 2.87 4.50
N ASP A 232 -6.33 1.72 4.95
CA ASP A 232 -6.19 0.43 4.26
C ASP A 232 -4.74 0.01 3.97
N ILE A 233 -3.75 0.50 4.75
CA ILE A 233 -2.34 0.06 4.65
C ILE A 233 -2.16 -1.41 5.06
N ALA A 234 -3.22 -2.00 5.59
CA ALA A 234 -3.29 -3.38 6.02
C ALA A 234 -4.60 -4.01 5.51
N GLY A 235 -4.51 -5.13 4.80
CA GLY A 235 -5.67 -5.83 4.25
C GLY A 235 -6.29 -5.12 3.05
N ASN A 236 -7.56 -5.27 2.84
CA ASN A 236 -8.35 -4.85 1.70
C ASN A 236 -7.80 -5.41 0.38
N VAL A 237 -6.88 -4.75 -0.30
CA VAL A 237 -6.14 -5.32 -1.43
C VAL A 237 -4.64 -5.34 -1.17
N TRP A 238 -3.95 -6.37 -1.68
CA TRP A 238 -2.50 -6.31 -1.82
C TRP A 238 -2.13 -5.10 -2.67
N GLU A 239 -1.08 -4.37 -2.32
CA GLU A 239 -0.64 -3.20 -3.06
C GLU A 239 0.69 -3.45 -3.77
N TRP A 240 0.70 -3.27 -5.12
CA TRP A 240 1.94 -3.35 -5.89
C TRP A 240 2.95 -2.31 -5.46
N THR A 241 4.22 -2.73 -5.41
CA THR A 241 5.38 -1.86 -5.19
C THR A 241 6.42 -2.05 -6.29
N LEU A 242 7.42 -1.17 -6.33
CA LEU A 242 8.59 -1.31 -7.22
C LEU A 242 9.69 -2.19 -6.62
N GLU A 243 9.45 -2.82 -5.50
CA GLU A 243 10.31 -3.80 -4.87
C GLU A 243 10.50 -5.02 -5.79
N PHE A 244 11.63 -5.70 -5.66
CA PHE A 244 12.00 -6.84 -6.49
C PHE A 244 12.32 -8.06 -5.63
N TYR A 245 11.91 -9.24 -6.05
CA TYR A 245 12.26 -10.48 -5.40
C TYR A 245 13.33 -11.26 -6.20
N ASP A 246 12.94 -11.86 -7.33
CA ASP A 246 13.85 -12.57 -8.21
C ASP A 246 13.43 -12.45 -9.69
N THR A 247 14.17 -13.09 -10.59
CA THR A 247 13.89 -13.01 -12.03
C THR A 247 12.63 -13.78 -12.45
N SER A 248 12.21 -14.78 -11.68
CA SER A 248 11.00 -15.56 -11.96
C SER A 248 9.75 -14.86 -11.41
N ASN A 249 9.87 -14.20 -10.26
CA ASN A 249 8.79 -13.47 -9.57
C ASN A 249 9.23 -12.03 -9.27
N PRO A 250 9.38 -11.18 -10.29
CA PRO A 250 10.01 -9.87 -10.13
C PRO A 250 9.10 -8.80 -9.51
N CYS A 251 7.83 -9.10 -9.28
CA CYS A 251 6.86 -8.16 -8.77
C CYS A 251 6.55 -8.44 -7.31
N VAL A 252 6.58 -7.40 -6.47
CA VAL A 252 6.29 -7.52 -5.05
C VAL A 252 5.05 -6.71 -4.69
N ARG A 253 4.20 -7.31 -3.86
CA ARG A 253 3.01 -6.71 -3.28
C ARG A 253 3.10 -6.70 -1.77
N ARG A 254 2.43 -5.75 -1.11
CA ARG A 254 2.52 -5.50 0.33
C ARG A 254 1.14 -5.41 0.98
N GLY A 255 1.08 -5.59 2.31
CA GLY A 255 -0.05 -5.20 3.15
C GLY A 255 -1.12 -6.25 3.43
N GLY A 256 -1.16 -7.35 2.71
CA GLY A 256 -2.23 -8.35 2.87
C GLY A 256 -3.50 -8.04 2.07
N ARG A 257 -4.56 -8.81 2.29
CA ARG A 257 -5.83 -8.68 1.55
C ARG A 257 -7.04 -9.11 2.35
N TYR A 258 -8.22 -8.71 1.90
CA TYR A 258 -9.52 -8.97 2.55
C TYR A 258 -9.89 -10.45 2.73
N SER A 259 -9.33 -11.36 1.92
CA SER A 259 -9.67 -12.78 1.92
C SER A 259 -8.65 -13.69 2.65
N ILE A 260 -7.71 -13.11 3.42
CA ILE A 260 -6.80 -13.86 4.29
C ILE A 260 -6.95 -13.39 5.75
N ARG A 261 -6.24 -14.04 6.68
CA ARG A 261 -6.16 -13.59 8.07
C ARG A 261 -5.15 -12.45 8.21
N GLY A 262 -5.40 -11.52 9.10
CA GLY A 262 -4.45 -10.46 9.39
C GLY A 262 -3.12 -10.93 10.00
N SER A 263 -3.09 -12.14 10.56
CA SER A 263 -1.86 -12.80 11.00
C SER A 263 -1.09 -13.51 9.89
N SER A 264 -1.75 -13.82 8.77
CA SER A 264 -1.12 -14.46 7.60
C SER A 264 -0.61 -13.45 6.56
N GLY A 265 -1.04 -12.21 6.66
CA GLY A 265 -0.61 -11.11 5.79
C GLY A 265 -0.67 -9.79 6.54
N PRO A 266 0.15 -9.60 7.60
CA PRO A 266 0.18 -8.32 8.31
C PRO A 266 0.66 -7.17 7.40
N ALA A 267 0.53 -5.94 7.87
CA ALA A 267 0.90 -4.75 7.08
C ALA A 267 2.32 -4.81 6.50
N LYS A 268 3.27 -5.44 7.20
CA LYS A 268 4.66 -5.63 6.72
C LYS A 268 4.82 -6.70 5.66
N GLU A 269 3.82 -7.57 5.48
CA GLU A 269 3.96 -8.78 4.66
C GLU A 269 4.34 -8.45 3.22
N ARG A 270 5.15 -9.33 2.64
CA ARG A 270 5.58 -9.33 1.24
C ARG A 270 5.06 -10.57 0.55
N GLY A 271 4.50 -10.38 -0.65
CA GLY A 271 4.19 -11.47 -1.57
C GLY A 271 4.85 -11.19 -2.91
N ASN A 272 5.43 -12.20 -3.53
CA ASN A 272 6.05 -12.07 -4.84
C ASN A 272 5.18 -12.73 -5.93
N ASN A 273 5.28 -12.20 -7.14
CA ASN A 273 4.46 -12.61 -8.28
C ASN A 273 5.18 -12.41 -9.60
N ILE A 274 4.69 -13.10 -10.62
CA ILE A 274 5.09 -12.90 -12.01
C ILE A 274 4.55 -11.55 -12.54
N THR A 275 5.11 -11.06 -13.65
CA THR A 275 4.76 -9.76 -14.23
C THR A 275 3.33 -9.65 -14.75
N SER A 276 2.71 -10.76 -15.14
CA SER A 276 1.33 -10.81 -15.65
C SER A 276 0.27 -11.02 -14.58
N ASP A 277 0.67 -11.14 -13.32
CA ASP A 277 -0.32 -11.37 -12.25
C ASP A 277 -1.17 -10.13 -12.02
N CYS A 278 -2.49 -10.36 -11.96
CA CYS A 278 -3.50 -9.35 -11.73
C CYS A 278 -4.76 -10.04 -11.22
N ASN A 279 -5.19 -9.72 -10.02
CA ASN A 279 -6.30 -10.41 -9.36
C ASN A 279 -7.28 -9.41 -8.73
N ASP A 280 -8.43 -9.91 -8.32
CA ASP A 280 -9.47 -9.16 -7.60
C ASP A 280 -8.96 -8.52 -6.31
N TYR A 281 -7.95 -9.11 -5.72
CA TYR A 281 -7.36 -8.73 -4.43
C TYR A 281 -6.00 -8.02 -4.55
N ILE A 282 -5.63 -7.54 -5.74
CA ILE A 282 -4.39 -6.80 -5.95
C ILE A 282 -4.71 -5.45 -6.58
N GLY A 283 -4.32 -4.39 -5.91
CA GLY A 283 -4.39 -3.00 -6.33
C GLY A 283 -3.05 -2.31 -6.16
N PHE A 284 -3.08 -1.01 -5.86
CA PHE A 284 -1.85 -0.24 -5.63
C PHE A 284 -2.13 1.05 -4.85
N ARG A 285 -1.06 1.68 -4.38
CA ARG A 285 -1.03 3.01 -3.78
C ARG A 285 0.03 3.85 -4.44
N VAL A 286 -0.18 5.17 -4.46
CA VAL A 286 0.71 6.15 -5.08
C VAL A 286 1.47 6.92 -3.99
N GLY A 287 2.75 7.15 -4.25
CA GLY A 287 3.61 8.00 -3.47
C GLY A 287 4.32 9.03 -4.33
#